data_98bcebd0e8298abcefd21fad3374ad04
#
_entry.id   98bcebd0e8298abcefd21fad3374ad04
#
_cell.length_a   1.000
_cell.length_b   1.000
_cell.length_c   1.000
_cell.angle_alpha   90.00
_cell.angle_beta   90.00
_cell.angle_gamma   90.00
#
_symmetry.space_group_name_H-M   'P 1'
#
loop_
_entity.id
_entity.type
_entity.pdbx_description
1 polymer ?
#
loop_
_entity_poly.entity_id
_entity_poly.type
_entity_poly.pdbx_seq_one_letter_code
_entity_poly.pdbx_strand_id
1 'polypeptide(L)'
;DSQKSSTKARGFVYRKKNDMFFKCHNCGVGQTLGNFIKFLDPTMHKEYVFERFKEGKTDTKPEFDFTPSKVLKKKTRYDKLLDNLVRFDKLVTTHPAKQFVYKRLIPKEHWDKFFFCPNFYEWTNEIVPNKFPSLQGDHPRVVIPFYDRAGKFFAFQGRAFGKERPKYITI
;
A
#
# COMPACT_ATOMS: atom_id res chain seq x y z
N ASP A 1 12.95 21.68 18.84
CA ASP A 1 12.01 22.72 18.41
C ASP A 1 11.97 23.88 19.35
N SER A 2 11.96 25.09 18.81
CA SER A 2 11.83 26.31 19.59
C SER A 2 10.36 26.71 19.68
N GLN A 3 9.80 26.71 20.89
CA GLN A 3 8.43 27.23 21.10
C GLN A 3 8.29 28.73 20.78
N LYS A 4 9.41 29.47 20.72
CA LYS A 4 9.44 30.91 20.48
C LYS A 4 9.85 31.33 19.07
N SER A 5 10.35 30.40 18.24
CA SER A 5 10.82 30.69 16.88
C SER A 5 10.91 29.39 16.07
N SER A 6 10.18 29.34 14.97
CA SER A 6 10.21 28.21 14.02
C SER A 6 11.52 28.08 13.24
N THR A 7 12.33 29.16 13.21
CA THR A 7 13.59 29.20 12.47
C THR A 7 14.82 28.82 13.28
N LYS A 8 14.69 28.71 14.61
CA LYS A 8 15.81 28.34 15.51
C LYS A 8 15.74 26.87 15.86
N ALA A 9 16.40 26.01 15.09
CA ALA A 9 16.64 24.63 15.46
C ALA A 9 17.45 24.55 16.77
N ARG A 10 16.94 23.80 17.74
CA ARG A 10 17.58 23.61 19.05
C ARG A 10 17.93 22.16 19.34
N GLY A 11 17.51 21.26 18.49
CA GLY A 11 17.90 19.86 18.51
C GLY A 11 19.08 19.62 17.56
N PHE A 12 20.10 18.89 18.01
CA PHE A 12 21.23 18.51 17.17
C PHE A 12 21.72 17.12 17.52
N VAL A 13 22.33 16.49 16.52
CA VAL A 13 22.99 15.21 16.65
C VAL A 13 24.50 15.46 16.77
N TYR A 14 25.15 14.79 17.70
CA TYR A 14 26.59 14.90 17.91
C TYR A 14 27.19 13.54 18.20
N ARG A 15 28.49 13.42 17.92
CA ARG A 15 29.26 12.22 18.20
C ARG A 15 29.86 12.27 19.60
N LYS A 16 29.72 11.19 20.34
CA LYS A 16 30.38 11.00 21.64
C LYS A 16 30.96 9.59 21.71
N LYS A 17 32.30 9.50 21.80
CA LYS A 17 33.02 8.24 21.65
C LYS A 17 32.70 7.57 20.31
N ASN A 18 32.26 6.32 20.31
CA ASN A 18 31.92 5.55 19.10
C ASN A 18 30.44 5.62 18.73
N ASP A 19 29.66 6.47 19.41
CA ASP A 19 28.22 6.54 19.20
C ASP A 19 27.73 7.94 18.88
N MET A 20 26.53 8.01 18.31
CA MET A 20 25.82 9.24 17.98
C MET A 20 24.69 9.48 19.00
N PHE A 21 24.56 10.73 19.41
CA PHE A 21 23.57 11.17 20.40
C PHE A 21 22.76 12.35 19.85
N PHE A 22 21.51 12.39 20.22
CA PHE A 22 20.64 13.56 20.01
C PHE A 22 20.50 14.33 21.33
N LYS A 23 20.52 15.65 21.25
CA LYS A 23 20.19 16.55 22.37
C LYS A 23 19.39 17.75 21.89
N CYS A 24 18.35 18.09 22.64
CA CYS A 24 17.59 19.31 22.44
C CYS A 24 17.88 20.30 23.58
N HIS A 25 18.37 21.50 23.25
CA HIS A 25 18.65 22.53 24.25
C HIS A 25 17.40 23.26 24.74
N ASN A 26 16.25 23.06 24.10
CA ASN A 26 15.02 23.71 24.48
C ASN A 26 14.27 22.91 25.56
N CYS A 27 14.13 21.60 25.36
CA CYS A 27 13.40 20.72 26.28
C CYS A 27 14.32 19.86 27.17
N GLY A 28 15.65 19.96 26.98
CA GLY A 28 16.63 19.20 27.76
C GLY A 28 16.74 17.72 27.44
N VAL A 29 15.90 17.19 26.52
CA VAL A 29 15.92 15.78 26.13
C VAL A 29 17.26 15.45 25.49
N GLY A 30 17.92 14.41 26.02
CA GLY A 30 19.12 13.82 25.45
C GLY A 30 18.97 12.31 25.40
N GLN A 31 19.28 11.70 24.25
CA GLN A 31 19.19 10.25 24.05
C GLN A 31 20.13 9.77 22.96
N THR A 32 20.32 8.45 22.87
CA THR A 32 21.10 7.85 21.77
C THR A 32 20.38 8.08 20.44
N LEU A 33 21.14 8.11 19.35
CA LEU A 33 20.55 8.26 18.01
C LEU A 33 19.53 7.15 17.70
N GLY A 34 19.80 5.92 18.14
CA GLY A 34 18.85 4.81 17.96
C GLY A 34 17.52 5.07 18.65
N ASN A 35 17.51 5.54 19.90
CA ASN A 35 16.27 5.87 20.59
C ASN A 35 15.55 7.06 19.95
N PHE A 36 16.29 8.03 19.42
CA PHE A 36 15.72 9.16 18.71
C PHE A 36 15.04 8.73 17.40
N ILE A 37 15.70 7.86 16.61
CA ILE A 37 15.12 7.29 15.39
C ILE A 37 13.87 6.46 15.75
N LYS A 38 13.93 5.63 16.81
CA LYS A 38 12.77 4.84 17.27
C LYS A 38 11.56 5.70 17.60
N PHE A 39 11.81 6.87 18.19
CA PHE A 39 10.75 7.83 18.52
C PHE A 39 10.15 8.47 17.26
N LEU A 40 10.96 8.77 16.23
CA LEU A 40 10.50 9.39 14.99
C LEU A 40 9.82 8.38 14.06
N ASP A 41 10.46 7.26 13.85
CA ASP A 41 9.99 6.21 12.95
C ASP A 41 10.50 4.83 13.40
N PRO A 42 9.60 3.97 13.93
CA PRO A 42 9.95 2.61 14.32
C PRO A 42 10.47 1.73 13.18
N THR A 43 10.10 2.03 11.93
CA THR A 43 10.55 1.26 10.76
C THR A 43 12.00 1.60 10.44
N MET A 44 12.35 2.88 10.38
CA MET A 44 13.74 3.34 10.24
C MET A 44 14.63 2.84 11.38
N HIS A 45 14.07 2.69 12.59
CA HIS A 45 14.84 2.14 13.71
C HIS A 45 15.27 0.69 13.44
N LYS A 46 14.44 -0.14 12.84
CA LYS A 46 14.80 -1.51 12.48
C LYS A 46 15.95 -1.55 11.48
N GLU A 47 15.91 -0.70 10.46
CA GLU A 47 16.98 -0.56 9.46
C GLU A 47 18.27 -0.10 10.13
N TYR A 48 18.22 0.92 10.97
CA TYR A 48 19.36 1.43 11.73
C TYR A 48 20.03 0.35 12.59
N VAL A 49 19.25 -0.44 13.32
CA VAL A 49 19.76 -1.54 14.16
C VAL A 49 20.40 -2.62 13.30
N PHE A 50 19.81 -2.93 12.14
CA PHE A 50 20.34 -3.91 11.22
C PHE A 50 21.70 -3.48 10.61
N GLU A 51 21.83 -2.22 10.21
CA GLU A 51 23.10 -1.68 9.70
C GLU A 51 24.19 -1.71 10.77
N ARG A 52 23.88 -1.29 11.99
CA ARG A 52 24.82 -1.36 13.10
C ARG A 52 25.26 -2.78 13.44
N PHE A 53 24.37 -3.76 13.33
CA PHE A 53 24.72 -5.16 13.50
C PHE A 53 25.66 -5.65 12.38
N LYS A 54 25.40 -5.29 11.13
CA LYS A 54 26.30 -5.60 10.01
C LYS A 54 27.71 -5.01 10.18
N GLU A 55 27.79 -3.81 10.74
CA GLU A 55 29.05 -3.12 11.02
C GLU A 55 29.78 -3.63 12.30
N GLY A 56 29.23 -4.64 12.97
CA GLY A 56 29.80 -5.18 14.22
C GLY A 56 29.78 -4.20 15.39
N LYS A 57 28.93 -3.17 15.34
CA LYS A 57 28.83 -2.14 16.39
C LYS A 57 27.82 -2.50 17.51
N THR A 58 27.17 -3.63 17.41
CA THR A 58 26.25 -4.16 18.42
C THR A 58 26.24 -5.68 18.35
N ASP A 59 26.34 -6.34 19.51
CA ASP A 59 26.25 -7.79 19.64
C ASP A 59 24.80 -8.29 19.69
N THR A 60 23.86 -7.39 19.84
CA THR A 60 22.44 -7.71 19.90
C THR A 60 21.94 -8.02 18.49
N LYS A 61 21.63 -9.29 18.20
CA LYS A 61 20.94 -9.67 16.96
C LYS A 61 19.61 -8.92 16.89
N PRO A 62 19.34 -8.20 15.80
CA PRO A 62 18.01 -7.62 15.61
C PRO A 62 16.99 -8.75 15.56
N GLU A 63 16.03 -8.77 16.47
CA GLU A 63 14.84 -9.60 16.34
C GLU A 63 13.99 -9.04 15.19
N PHE A 64 14.08 -9.71 14.06
CA PHE A 64 13.15 -9.48 12.96
C PHE A 64 11.92 -10.33 13.22
N ASP A 65 10.87 -9.69 13.71
CA ASP A 65 9.56 -10.29 13.65
C ASP A 65 9.08 -10.25 12.20
N PHE A 66 9.28 -11.37 11.48
CA PHE A 66 8.78 -11.60 10.13
C PHE A 66 7.29 -11.93 10.10
N THR A 67 6.64 -11.98 11.25
CA THR A 67 5.18 -12.00 11.23
C THR A 67 4.75 -10.70 10.58
N PRO A 68 4.12 -10.76 9.38
CA PRO A 68 3.55 -9.57 8.80
C PRO A 68 2.58 -9.05 9.86
N SER A 69 2.89 -7.89 10.43
CA SER A 69 1.97 -7.24 11.36
C SER A 69 0.62 -7.31 10.66
N LYS A 70 -0.34 -8.01 11.27
CA LYS A 70 -1.75 -7.90 10.90
C LYS A 70 -2.13 -6.46 11.24
N VAL A 71 -1.63 -5.54 10.43
CA VAL A 71 -2.22 -4.22 10.35
C VAL A 71 -3.63 -4.53 9.92
N LEU A 72 -4.57 -4.43 10.86
CA LEU A 72 -5.98 -4.38 10.56
C LEU A 72 -6.13 -3.15 9.67
N LYS A 73 -5.96 -3.39 8.36
CA LYS A 73 -6.09 -2.35 7.34
C LYS A 73 -7.51 -1.85 7.50
N LYS A 74 -7.67 -0.65 8.08
CA LYS A 74 -8.97 0.03 8.02
C LYS A 74 -9.30 0.11 6.54
N LYS A 75 -10.34 -0.62 6.11
CA LYS A 75 -10.80 -0.58 4.73
C LYS A 75 -11.05 0.88 4.37
N THR A 76 -10.38 1.33 3.33
CA THR A 76 -10.60 2.67 2.78
C THR A 76 -11.99 2.71 2.12
N ARG A 77 -12.49 3.92 1.81
CA ARG A 77 -13.73 4.06 1.03
C ARG A 77 -13.68 3.25 -0.27
N TYR A 78 -12.51 3.18 -0.90
CA TYR A 78 -12.30 2.46 -2.16
C TYR A 78 -12.27 0.93 -2.00
N ASP A 79 -11.79 0.40 -0.87
CA ASP A 79 -11.85 -1.04 -0.60
C ASP A 79 -13.29 -1.52 -0.50
N LYS A 80 -14.19 -0.67 0.06
CA LYS A 80 -15.63 -0.96 0.12
C LYS A 80 -16.29 -1.02 -1.26
N LEU A 81 -15.77 -0.28 -2.23
CA LEU A 81 -16.30 -0.30 -3.61
C LEU A 81 -15.96 -1.62 -4.31
N LEU A 82 -14.79 -2.19 -4.04
CA LEU A 82 -14.45 -3.53 -4.52
C LEU A 82 -15.33 -4.62 -3.89
N ASP A 83 -15.85 -4.41 -2.67
CA ASP A 83 -16.75 -5.36 -2.01
C ASP A 83 -18.09 -5.53 -2.78
N ASN A 84 -18.48 -4.56 -3.61
CA ASN A 84 -19.66 -4.64 -4.49
C ASN A 84 -19.42 -5.49 -5.74
N LEU A 85 -18.17 -5.85 -6.02
CA LEU A 85 -17.81 -6.67 -7.17
C LEU A 85 -17.59 -8.13 -6.77
N VAL A 86 -17.86 -9.05 -7.69
CA VAL A 86 -17.65 -10.47 -7.43
C VAL A 86 -16.20 -10.85 -7.72
N ARG A 87 -15.50 -11.36 -6.71
CA ARG A 87 -14.14 -11.89 -6.86
C ARG A 87 -14.15 -13.12 -7.77
N PHE A 88 -13.10 -13.29 -8.57
CA PHE A 88 -13.00 -14.42 -9.52
C PHE A 88 -12.95 -15.79 -8.84
N ASP A 89 -12.37 -15.91 -7.64
CA ASP A 89 -12.37 -17.16 -6.88
C ASP A 89 -13.80 -17.61 -6.49
N LYS A 90 -14.74 -16.66 -6.34
CA LYS A 90 -16.14 -16.91 -5.97
C LYS A 90 -17.05 -17.20 -7.16
N LEU A 91 -16.63 -16.90 -8.39
CA LEU A 91 -17.41 -17.20 -9.58
C LEU A 91 -17.50 -18.71 -9.81
N VAL A 92 -18.60 -19.18 -10.36
CA VAL A 92 -18.74 -20.57 -10.80
C VAL A 92 -17.76 -20.87 -11.94
N THR A 93 -17.31 -22.12 -12.04
CA THR A 93 -16.30 -22.53 -13.03
C THR A 93 -16.72 -22.31 -14.48
N THR A 94 -18.03 -22.38 -14.77
CA THR A 94 -18.60 -22.15 -16.09
C THR A 94 -18.75 -20.68 -16.47
N HIS A 95 -18.55 -19.75 -15.51
CA HIS A 95 -18.72 -18.32 -15.78
C HIS A 95 -17.72 -17.83 -16.86
N PRO A 96 -18.17 -17.09 -17.89
CA PRO A 96 -17.32 -16.65 -19.00
C PRO A 96 -16.06 -15.89 -18.56
N ALA A 97 -16.19 -15.05 -17.52
CA ALA A 97 -15.06 -14.31 -16.96
C ALA A 97 -14.01 -15.26 -16.35
N LYS A 98 -14.44 -16.30 -15.63
CA LYS A 98 -13.54 -17.30 -15.05
C LYS A 98 -12.84 -18.11 -16.13
N GLN A 99 -13.56 -18.50 -17.16
CA GLN A 99 -13.00 -19.18 -18.34
C GLN A 99 -11.97 -18.31 -19.07
N PHE A 100 -12.21 -17.01 -19.15
CA PHE A 100 -11.27 -16.06 -19.75
C PHE A 100 -9.93 -16.02 -19.00
N VAL A 101 -9.95 -15.97 -17.66
CA VAL A 101 -8.75 -15.95 -16.82
C VAL A 101 -8.02 -17.30 -16.89
N TYR A 102 -8.77 -18.40 -16.87
CA TYR A 102 -8.23 -19.75 -17.03
C TYR A 102 -7.48 -19.93 -18.35
N LYS A 103 -8.09 -19.53 -19.49
CA LYS A 103 -7.46 -19.59 -20.83
C LYS A 103 -6.17 -18.77 -20.95
N ARG A 104 -5.95 -17.83 -20.02
CA ARG A 104 -4.73 -17.00 -19.96
C ARG A 104 -3.67 -17.57 -19.04
N LEU A 105 -3.87 -18.79 -18.54
CA LEU A 105 -2.94 -19.50 -17.67
C LEU A 105 -2.60 -18.73 -16.37
N ILE A 106 -3.53 -17.88 -15.89
CA ILE A 106 -3.36 -17.20 -14.61
C ILE A 106 -3.55 -18.23 -13.51
N PRO A 107 -2.57 -18.40 -12.60
CA PRO A 107 -2.65 -19.37 -11.51
C PRO A 107 -3.85 -19.10 -10.60
N LYS A 108 -4.51 -20.18 -10.14
CA LYS A 108 -5.72 -20.10 -9.31
C LYS A 108 -5.49 -19.35 -7.99
N GLU A 109 -4.28 -19.41 -7.44
CA GLU A 109 -3.86 -18.71 -6.23
C GLU A 109 -3.92 -17.18 -6.33
N HIS A 110 -4.04 -16.64 -7.56
CA HIS A 110 -4.15 -15.21 -7.80
C HIS A 110 -5.56 -14.74 -8.16
N TRP A 111 -6.54 -15.66 -8.25
CA TRP A 111 -7.89 -15.31 -8.69
C TRP A 111 -8.65 -14.46 -7.67
N ASP A 112 -8.25 -14.47 -6.42
CA ASP A 112 -8.77 -13.59 -5.37
C ASP A 112 -8.42 -12.10 -5.58
N LYS A 113 -7.46 -11.82 -6.46
CA LYS A 113 -6.99 -10.46 -6.78
C LYS A 113 -7.73 -9.80 -7.95
N PHE A 114 -8.60 -10.54 -8.62
CA PHE A 114 -9.38 -10.06 -9.76
C PHE A 114 -10.85 -10.01 -9.43
N PHE A 115 -11.55 -9.01 -9.99
CA PHE A 115 -12.96 -8.82 -9.77
C PHE A 115 -13.72 -8.78 -11.10
N PHE A 116 -14.92 -9.32 -11.10
CA PHE A 116 -15.85 -9.22 -12.21
C PHE A 116 -16.76 -8.02 -12.01
N CYS A 117 -16.77 -7.12 -12.97
CA CYS A 117 -17.65 -5.96 -13.00
C CYS A 117 -18.58 -6.10 -14.22
N PRO A 118 -19.90 -6.27 -14.00
CA PRO A 118 -20.84 -6.40 -15.12
C PRO A 118 -21.04 -5.10 -15.88
N ASN A 119 -21.14 -3.95 -15.18
CA ASN A 119 -21.40 -2.63 -15.71
C ASN A 119 -20.23 -1.71 -15.33
N PHE A 120 -19.18 -1.72 -16.14
CA PHE A 120 -17.92 -1.07 -15.78
C PHE A 120 -18.00 0.46 -15.74
N TYR A 121 -18.72 1.08 -16.66
CA TYR A 121 -18.85 2.54 -16.71
C TYR A 121 -19.69 3.06 -15.54
N GLU A 122 -20.82 2.40 -15.29
CA GLU A 122 -21.71 2.72 -14.17
C GLU A 122 -20.94 2.63 -12.84
N TRP A 123 -20.29 1.49 -12.58
CA TRP A 123 -19.50 1.27 -11.38
C TRP A 123 -18.33 2.27 -11.26
N THR A 124 -17.66 2.61 -12.38
CA THR A 124 -16.58 3.61 -12.36
C THR A 124 -17.11 4.99 -12.00
N ASN A 125 -18.30 5.37 -12.44
CA ASN A 125 -18.91 6.65 -12.12
C ASN A 125 -19.28 6.79 -10.62
N GLU A 126 -19.50 5.69 -9.90
CA GLU A 126 -19.64 5.71 -8.44
C GLU A 126 -18.35 6.15 -7.73
N ILE A 127 -17.19 5.85 -8.35
CA ILE A 127 -15.85 6.14 -7.82
C ILE A 127 -15.38 7.53 -8.27
N VAL A 128 -15.48 7.77 -9.58
CA VAL A 128 -15.09 9.03 -10.23
C VAL A 128 -16.32 9.56 -10.98
N PRO A 129 -17.10 10.46 -10.36
CA PRO A 129 -18.33 10.99 -10.94
C PRO A 129 -18.09 11.57 -12.34
N ASN A 130 -18.98 11.28 -13.27
CA ASN A 130 -18.96 11.75 -14.67
C ASN A 130 -17.72 11.32 -15.48
N LYS A 131 -17.01 10.28 -15.06
CA LYS A 131 -15.90 9.73 -15.84
C LYS A 131 -16.38 9.24 -17.21
N PHE A 132 -17.55 8.62 -17.23
CA PHE A 132 -18.26 8.20 -18.43
C PHE A 132 -19.61 8.92 -18.50
N PRO A 133 -19.70 10.04 -19.26
CA PRO A 133 -20.95 10.80 -19.36
C PRO A 133 -22.09 10.02 -20.01
N SER A 134 -21.75 9.04 -20.86
CA SER A 134 -22.70 8.12 -21.48
C SER A 134 -22.39 6.69 -21.04
N LEU A 135 -23.43 5.96 -20.67
CA LEU A 135 -23.33 4.52 -20.40
C LEU A 135 -23.54 3.67 -21.68
N GLN A 136 -23.68 4.31 -22.82
CA GLN A 136 -23.78 3.60 -24.10
C GLN A 136 -22.48 2.85 -24.37
N GLY A 137 -22.59 1.54 -24.65
CA GLY A 137 -21.44 0.68 -24.85
C GLY A 137 -20.76 0.22 -23.56
N ASP A 138 -21.43 0.40 -22.40
CA ASP A 138 -20.96 -0.26 -21.17
C ASP A 138 -21.05 -1.78 -21.33
N HIS A 139 -20.05 -2.47 -20.84
CA HIS A 139 -19.93 -3.92 -20.96
C HIS A 139 -19.09 -4.50 -19.82
N PRO A 140 -19.22 -5.81 -19.55
CA PRO A 140 -18.50 -6.45 -18.49
C PRO A 140 -16.98 -6.37 -18.66
N ARG A 141 -16.27 -6.15 -17.57
CA ARG A 141 -14.80 -6.13 -17.54
C ARG A 141 -14.23 -6.90 -16.35
N VAL A 142 -13.00 -7.36 -16.54
CA VAL A 142 -12.13 -7.75 -15.43
C VAL A 142 -11.60 -6.48 -14.79
N VAL A 143 -11.80 -6.29 -13.48
CA VAL A 143 -11.20 -5.22 -12.72
C VAL A 143 -9.94 -5.75 -12.02
N ILE A 144 -8.84 -5.05 -12.26
CA ILE A 144 -7.52 -5.33 -11.69
C ILE A 144 -7.17 -4.13 -10.81
N PRO A 145 -7.27 -4.27 -9.47
CA PRO A 145 -6.94 -3.18 -8.57
C PRO A 145 -5.42 -3.02 -8.43
N PHE A 146 -4.98 -1.78 -8.27
CA PHE A 146 -3.59 -1.43 -7.98
C PHE A 146 -3.47 -0.91 -6.55
N TYR A 147 -2.47 -1.42 -5.85
CA TYR A 147 -2.18 -1.07 -4.46
C TYR A 147 -0.77 -0.51 -4.35
N ASP A 148 -0.59 0.48 -3.50
CA ASP A 148 0.73 0.98 -3.14
C ASP A 148 1.49 -0.01 -2.23
N ARG A 149 2.73 0.34 -1.87
CA ARG A 149 3.57 -0.49 -0.99
C ARG A 149 2.96 -0.69 0.40
N ALA A 150 2.15 0.25 0.88
CA ALA A 150 1.41 0.14 2.13
C ALA A 150 0.14 -0.71 1.98
N GLY A 151 -0.17 -1.16 0.75
CA GLY A 151 -1.36 -1.92 0.40
C GLY A 151 -2.63 -1.08 0.39
N LYS A 152 -2.52 0.21 0.16
CA LYS A 152 -3.65 1.11 -0.06
C LYS A 152 -4.03 1.06 -1.53
N PHE A 153 -5.30 0.83 -1.81
CA PHE A 153 -5.88 0.92 -3.15
C PHE A 153 -5.78 2.37 -3.68
N PHE A 154 -5.27 2.56 -4.89
CA PHE A 154 -5.11 3.89 -5.47
C PHE A 154 -5.56 4.01 -6.93
N ALA A 155 -5.66 2.91 -7.66
CA ALA A 155 -6.06 2.89 -9.06
C ALA A 155 -6.61 1.51 -9.44
N PHE A 156 -7.26 1.41 -10.57
CA PHE A 156 -7.68 0.13 -11.13
C PHE A 156 -7.67 0.14 -12.65
N GLN A 157 -7.60 -1.04 -13.23
CA GLN A 157 -7.70 -1.22 -14.68
C GLN A 157 -8.86 -2.14 -15.02
N GLY A 158 -9.73 -1.69 -15.89
CA GLY A 158 -10.81 -2.48 -16.47
C GLY A 158 -10.36 -3.10 -17.81
N ARG A 159 -10.33 -4.44 -17.88
CA ARG A 159 -10.00 -5.16 -19.11
C ARG A 159 -11.23 -5.80 -19.73
N ALA A 160 -11.49 -5.51 -21.01
CA ALA A 160 -12.55 -6.14 -21.80
C ALA A 160 -12.26 -7.65 -22.05
N PHE A 161 -13.33 -8.44 -22.13
CA PHE A 161 -13.23 -9.89 -22.36
C PHE A 161 -13.05 -10.24 -23.84
N GLY A 162 -13.68 -9.48 -24.73
CA GLY A 162 -13.78 -9.79 -26.15
C GLY A 162 -13.10 -8.76 -27.06
N LYS A 163 -13.85 -8.33 -28.06
CA LYS A 163 -13.38 -7.40 -29.11
C LYS A 163 -13.67 -5.94 -28.81
N GLU A 164 -14.26 -5.67 -27.65
CA GLU A 164 -14.66 -4.33 -27.22
C GLU A 164 -13.46 -3.38 -27.14
N ARG A 165 -13.70 -2.13 -27.50
CA ARG A 165 -12.70 -1.05 -27.49
C ARG A 165 -13.12 0.07 -26.54
N PRO A 166 -12.18 0.69 -25.82
CA PRO A 166 -10.78 0.31 -25.65
C PRO A 166 -10.63 -0.98 -24.84
N LYS A 167 -9.60 -1.78 -25.17
CA LYS A 167 -9.36 -3.08 -24.55
C LYS A 167 -9.01 -2.96 -23.06
N TYR A 168 -8.32 -1.90 -22.70
CA TYR A 168 -7.93 -1.55 -21.33
C TYR A 168 -8.34 -0.11 -21.04
N ILE A 169 -8.88 0.11 -19.85
CA ILE A 169 -9.22 1.43 -19.32
C ILE A 169 -8.60 1.50 -17.92
N THR A 170 -7.74 2.47 -17.68
CA THR A 170 -7.12 2.71 -16.37
C THR A 170 -7.74 3.95 -15.73
N ILE A 171 -8.07 3.86 -14.47
CA ILE A 171 -8.71 4.91 -13.67
C ILE A 171 -7.86 5.17 -12.42
#